data_460c4806f278c9a24b72ad10599f9515
#
_entry.id   460c4806f278c9a24b72ad10599f9515
#
_cell.length_a   1.000
_cell.length_b   1.000
_cell.length_c   1.000
_cell.angle_alpha   90.00
_cell.angle_beta   90.00
_cell.angle_gamma   90.00
#
_symmetry.space_group_name_H-M   'P 1'
#
loop_
_entity.id
_entity.type
_entity.pdbx_description
1 polymer ?
#
loop_
_entity_poly.entity_id
_entity_poly.type
_entity_poly.pdbx_seq_one_letter_code
_entity_poly.pdbx_strand_id
1 'polypeptide(L)'
;MAPRRTWLFVSGADEAAHAAAARCGADVLIQELEDFTPPPLRPQARRLAGALYDRWREAGALAAVRVNPLETCGREDLAAVLRGRPDIVLMSKVDAPEQVRALAEAAPGVELVPNVETARGLMNTFAIARADARIGALLVASEDMVADLGTSRSRGGEELAYVRQRFLLECRAAGVEAIDAPYTFSDAKGAVADAKWARAMGYRMKSLVDPSHAKAVNRVFTPDLARARRIVAAFEKARAAGKERARVDGALIEVPIYAAARRLLESAGQPPPPKRRRRG
;
A
#
# COMPACT_ATOMS: atom_id res chain seq x y z
N MET A 1 -4.42 14.30 2.51
CA MET A 1 -4.82 12.92 2.86
C MET A 1 -3.92 12.40 3.97
N ALA A 2 -4.45 11.58 4.88
CA ALA A 2 -3.64 10.86 5.86
C ALA A 2 -2.61 9.96 5.14
N PRO A 3 -1.42 9.73 5.72
CA PRO A 3 -0.44 8.83 5.13
C PRO A 3 -0.97 7.40 5.11
N ARG A 4 -0.55 6.61 4.12
CA ARG A 4 -0.95 5.20 3.95
C ARG A 4 0.28 4.30 3.75
N ARG A 5 1.35 4.54 4.52
CA ARG A 5 2.66 3.88 4.35
C ARG A 5 2.63 2.40 4.70
N THR A 6 1.89 2.03 5.76
CA THR A 6 1.82 0.66 6.27
C THR A 6 0.38 0.17 6.37
N TRP A 7 0.17 -1.08 5.94
CA TRP A 7 -1.10 -1.77 5.84
C TRP A 7 -1.01 -3.07 6.63
N LEU A 8 -1.53 -3.08 7.87
CA LEU A 8 -1.40 -4.22 8.78
C LEU A 8 -2.59 -5.16 8.68
N PHE A 9 -2.34 -6.41 8.31
CA PHE A 9 -3.32 -7.49 8.42
C PHE A 9 -3.47 -7.94 9.86
N VAL A 10 -4.72 -8.06 10.31
CA VAL A 10 -5.08 -8.46 11.67
C VAL A 10 -6.16 -9.53 11.59
N SER A 11 -5.99 -10.67 12.27
CA SER A 11 -7.02 -11.72 12.33
C SER A 11 -8.38 -11.14 12.68
N GLY A 12 -9.41 -11.47 11.88
CA GLY A 12 -10.72 -10.81 11.96
C GLY A 12 -11.50 -11.06 13.25
N ALA A 13 -11.16 -12.12 13.99
CA ALA A 13 -11.87 -12.53 15.20
C ALA A 13 -11.05 -12.37 16.50
N ASP A 14 -9.79 -11.94 16.43
CA ASP A 14 -8.90 -11.79 17.60
C ASP A 14 -8.98 -10.37 18.17
N GLU A 15 -9.82 -10.17 19.18
CA GLU A 15 -10.01 -8.88 19.82
C GLU A 15 -8.76 -8.35 20.55
N ALA A 16 -7.88 -9.23 21.03
CA ALA A 16 -6.61 -8.82 21.63
C ALA A 16 -5.66 -8.26 20.56
N ALA A 17 -5.57 -8.92 19.39
CA ALA A 17 -4.84 -8.43 18.24
C ALA A 17 -5.41 -7.11 17.71
N HIS A 18 -6.74 -6.96 17.67
CA HIS A 18 -7.40 -5.71 17.30
C HIS A 18 -6.98 -4.53 18.19
N ALA A 19 -6.98 -4.74 19.51
CA ALA A 19 -6.55 -3.73 20.48
C ALA A 19 -5.05 -3.40 20.39
N ALA A 20 -4.21 -4.39 20.11
CA ALA A 20 -2.78 -4.19 19.88
C ALA A 20 -2.52 -3.41 18.58
N ALA A 21 -3.22 -3.74 17.52
CA ALA A 21 -3.13 -3.07 16.22
C ALA A 21 -3.46 -1.58 16.32
N ALA A 22 -4.50 -1.20 17.04
CA ALA A 22 -4.88 0.20 17.25
C ALA A 22 -3.74 1.04 17.89
N ARG A 23 -2.78 0.43 18.56
CA ARG A 23 -1.64 1.09 19.23
C ARG A 23 -0.32 0.98 18.47
N CYS A 24 -0.24 0.18 17.41
CA CYS A 24 1.03 -0.10 16.74
C CYS A 24 1.54 1.05 15.86
N GLY A 25 0.64 1.96 15.42
CA GLY A 25 0.95 3.10 14.58
C GLY A 25 1.01 2.77 13.07
N ALA A 26 0.41 1.66 12.63
CA ALA A 26 0.16 1.44 11.21
C ALA A 26 -0.89 2.44 10.69
N ASP A 27 -0.73 2.87 9.44
CA ASP A 27 -1.61 3.89 8.85
C ASP A 27 -2.96 3.29 8.39
N VAL A 28 -2.98 2.01 8.00
CA VAL A 28 -4.17 1.26 7.60
C VAL A 28 -4.20 -0.06 8.37
N LEU A 29 -5.34 -0.38 8.98
CA LEU A 29 -5.58 -1.64 9.69
C LEU A 29 -6.61 -2.46 8.91
N ILE A 30 -6.27 -3.69 8.61
CA ILE A 30 -7.07 -4.58 7.76
C ILE A 30 -7.64 -5.70 8.63
N GLN A 31 -8.97 -5.70 8.83
CA GLN A 31 -9.65 -6.88 9.36
C GLN A 31 -9.60 -7.99 8.31
N GLU A 32 -8.97 -9.08 8.66
CA GLU A 32 -8.70 -10.16 7.74
C GLU A 32 -9.73 -11.29 7.92
N LEU A 33 -10.50 -11.63 6.87
CA LEU A 33 -11.58 -12.64 6.93
C LEU A 33 -11.24 -13.91 6.14
N GLU A 34 -10.05 -13.97 5.55
CA GLU A 34 -9.64 -15.10 4.71
C GLU A 34 -8.70 -16.03 5.47
N ASP A 35 -7.39 -16.02 5.23
CA ASP A 35 -6.44 -17.00 5.74
C ASP A 35 -6.13 -16.85 7.24
N PHE A 36 -6.13 -15.61 7.77
CA PHE A 36 -5.86 -15.37 9.19
C PHE A 36 -7.10 -15.58 10.08
N THR A 37 -8.26 -15.83 9.47
CA THR A 37 -9.50 -16.10 10.18
C THR A 37 -10.06 -17.45 9.78
N PRO A 38 -9.84 -18.50 10.59
CA PRO A 38 -10.37 -19.83 10.32
C PRO A 38 -11.88 -19.80 10.03
N PRO A 39 -12.38 -20.61 9.09
CA PRO A 39 -13.79 -20.59 8.69
C PRO A 39 -14.80 -20.59 9.85
N PRO A 40 -14.63 -21.37 10.94
CA PRO A 40 -15.57 -21.34 12.07
C PRO A 40 -15.63 -19.99 12.80
N LEU A 41 -14.59 -19.16 12.71
CA LEU A 41 -14.51 -17.86 13.38
C LEU A 41 -14.99 -16.70 12.50
N ARG A 42 -15.19 -16.90 11.20
CA ARG A 42 -15.64 -15.85 10.27
C ARG A 42 -16.98 -15.20 10.68
N PRO A 43 -18.00 -15.93 11.18
CA PRO A 43 -19.22 -15.30 11.67
C PRO A 43 -18.99 -14.34 12.86
N GLN A 44 -18.05 -14.66 13.76
CA GLN A 44 -17.65 -13.76 14.84
C GLN A 44 -16.96 -12.52 14.29
N ALA A 45 -15.98 -12.70 13.41
CA ALA A 45 -15.25 -11.60 12.77
C ALA A 45 -16.20 -10.60 12.09
N ARG A 46 -17.19 -11.09 11.34
CA ARG A 46 -18.22 -10.27 10.68
C ARG A 46 -19.04 -9.44 11.68
N ARG A 47 -19.38 -10.01 12.84
CA ARG A 47 -20.13 -9.27 13.88
C ARG A 47 -19.31 -8.16 14.54
N LEU A 48 -18.00 -8.30 14.61
CA LEU A 48 -17.09 -7.31 15.21
C LEU A 48 -16.86 -6.08 14.32
N ALA A 49 -17.11 -6.17 13.02
CA ALA A 49 -16.71 -5.21 12.00
C ALA A 49 -17.01 -3.74 12.37
N GLY A 50 -18.26 -3.41 12.70
CA GLY A 50 -18.65 -2.01 12.95
C GLY A 50 -17.89 -1.35 14.09
N ALA A 51 -17.97 -1.94 15.29
CA ALA A 51 -17.28 -1.42 16.48
C ALA A 51 -15.73 -1.43 16.32
N LEU A 52 -15.21 -2.41 15.57
CA LEU A 52 -13.79 -2.50 15.27
C LEU A 52 -13.31 -1.32 14.41
N TYR A 53 -14.03 -1.01 13.34
CA TYR A 53 -13.65 0.06 12.42
C TYR A 53 -13.73 1.43 13.08
N ASP A 54 -14.72 1.68 13.91
CA ASP A 54 -14.84 2.92 14.68
C ASP A 54 -13.65 3.08 15.63
N ARG A 55 -13.29 2.03 16.39
CA ARG A 55 -12.11 2.03 17.27
C ARG A 55 -10.81 2.32 16.52
N TRP A 56 -10.64 1.76 15.33
CA TRP A 56 -9.43 1.98 14.53
C TRP A 56 -9.34 3.41 13.98
N ARG A 57 -10.48 3.98 13.57
CA ARG A 57 -10.54 5.41 13.18
C ARG A 57 -10.26 6.34 14.35
N GLU A 58 -10.80 6.05 15.53
CA GLU A 58 -10.48 6.80 16.77
C GLU A 58 -8.98 6.75 17.10
N ALA A 59 -8.31 5.65 16.78
CA ALA A 59 -6.85 5.54 16.91
C ALA A 59 -6.07 6.25 15.78
N GLY A 60 -6.76 6.86 14.80
CA GLY A 60 -6.15 7.61 13.71
C GLY A 60 -5.74 6.77 12.50
N ALA A 61 -6.14 5.50 12.42
CA ALA A 61 -5.90 4.63 11.29
C ALA A 61 -7.12 4.58 10.35
N LEU A 62 -6.90 4.28 9.07
CA LEU A 62 -7.97 3.88 8.17
C LEU A 62 -8.38 2.43 8.47
N ALA A 63 -9.68 2.18 8.46
CA ALA A 63 -10.25 0.86 8.67
C ALA A 63 -10.51 0.17 7.33
N ALA A 64 -9.81 -0.93 7.08
CA ALA A 64 -9.97 -1.75 5.91
C ALA A 64 -10.43 -3.17 6.26
N VAL A 65 -10.97 -3.88 5.29
CA VAL A 65 -11.31 -5.30 5.42
C VAL A 65 -10.84 -6.07 4.20
N ARG A 66 -10.22 -7.25 4.42
CA ARG A 66 -10.00 -8.22 3.35
C ARG A 66 -11.07 -9.28 3.41
N VAL A 67 -11.87 -9.37 2.35
CA VAL A 67 -12.90 -10.38 2.17
C VAL A 67 -12.40 -11.54 1.32
N ASN A 68 -13.04 -12.69 1.45
CA ASN A 68 -12.82 -13.84 0.60
C ASN A 68 -13.23 -13.56 -0.85
N PRO A 69 -12.79 -14.37 -1.84
CA PRO A 69 -13.31 -14.32 -3.19
C PRO A 69 -14.85 -14.44 -3.21
N LEU A 70 -15.51 -13.70 -4.10
CA LEU A 70 -16.99 -13.66 -4.17
C LEU A 70 -17.61 -15.00 -4.54
N GLU A 71 -16.84 -15.85 -5.21
CA GLU A 71 -17.22 -17.21 -5.60
C GLU A 71 -17.28 -18.17 -4.40
N THR A 72 -16.72 -17.78 -3.27
CA THR A 72 -16.75 -18.53 -2.01
C THR A 72 -17.70 -17.86 -1.01
N CYS A 73 -17.21 -17.38 0.13
CA CYS A 73 -18.02 -16.68 1.13
C CYS A 73 -17.87 -15.14 1.10
N GLY A 74 -17.20 -14.58 0.10
CA GLY A 74 -16.97 -13.13 0.02
C GLY A 74 -18.24 -12.28 -0.07
N ARG A 75 -19.31 -12.78 -0.70
CA ARG A 75 -20.60 -12.08 -0.73
C ARG A 75 -21.23 -11.98 0.67
N GLU A 76 -21.12 -13.04 1.46
CA GLU A 76 -21.56 -13.06 2.85
C GLU A 76 -20.72 -12.14 3.72
N ASP A 77 -19.38 -12.13 3.49
CA ASP A 77 -18.48 -11.18 4.16
C ASP A 77 -18.95 -9.75 3.89
N LEU A 78 -19.09 -9.36 2.63
CA LEU A 78 -19.49 -8.00 2.23
C LEU A 78 -20.84 -7.58 2.83
N ALA A 79 -21.85 -8.45 2.76
CA ALA A 79 -23.17 -8.17 3.32
C ALA A 79 -23.13 -7.83 4.82
N ALA A 80 -22.19 -8.40 5.55
CA ALA A 80 -21.99 -8.13 6.96
C ALA A 80 -21.14 -6.89 7.20
N VAL A 81 -19.93 -6.81 6.58
CA VAL A 81 -18.92 -5.79 6.94
C VAL A 81 -19.24 -4.40 6.38
N LEU A 82 -19.97 -4.29 5.27
CA LEU A 82 -20.37 -3.00 4.70
C LEU A 82 -21.30 -2.19 5.65
N ARG A 83 -22.04 -2.86 6.53
CA ARG A 83 -22.80 -2.19 7.58
C ARG A 83 -21.91 -1.43 8.56
N GLY A 84 -20.69 -1.89 8.78
CA GLY A 84 -19.66 -1.23 9.57
C GLY A 84 -18.97 -0.07 8.85
N ARG A 85 -19.27 0.13 7.57
CA ARG A 85 -18.71 1.21 6.73
C ARG A 85 -17.16 1.23 6.74
N PRO A 86 -16.48 0.17 6.26
CA PRO A 86 -15.03 0.23 6.11
C PRO A 86 -14.65 1.35 5.14
N ASP A 87 -13.46 1.94 5.31
CA ASP A 87 -12.93 2.94 4.40
C ASP A 87 -12.45 2.28 3.08
N ILE A 88 -11.99 1.03 3.18
CA ILE A 88 -11.39 0.27 2.07
C ILE A 88 -11.82 -1.19 2.14
N VAL A 89 -12.16 -1.77 1.00
CA VAL A 89 -12.39 -3.20 0.83
C VAL A 89 -11.28 -3.82 -0.04
N LEU A 90 -10.59 -4.81 0.52
CA LEU A 90 -9.68 -5.67 -0.20
C LEU A 90 -10.38 -7.00 -0.54
N MET A 91 -10.07 -7.59 -1.69
CA MET A 91 -10.48 -8.95 -2.03
C MET A 91 -9.25 -9.78 -2.36
N SER A 92 -9.15 -10.97 -1.74
CA SER A 92 -8.09 -11.93 -1.98
C SER A 92 -8.21 -12.61 -3.36
N LYS A 93 -7.12 -13.15 -3.86
CA LYS A 93 -7.06 -14.05 -5.04
C LYS A 93 -7.69 -13.47 -6.30
N VAL A 94 -7.34 -12.21 -6.61
CA VAL A 94 -7.82 -11.54 -7.82
C VAL A 94 -6.90 -11.86 -9.00
N ASP A 95 -7.43 -12.59 -9.96
CA ASP A 95 -6.73 -13.03 -11.16
C ASP A 95 -7.18 -12.32 -12.44
N ALA A 96 -8.35 -11.67 -12.42
CA ALA A 96 -8.97 -11.11 -13.61
C ALA A 96 -9.79 -9.84 -13.31
N PRO A 97 -9.89 -8.89 -14.25
CA PRO A 97 -10.66 -7.66 -14.08
C PRO A 97 -12.16 -7.89 -13.86
N GLU A 98 -12.72 -9.01 -14.32
CA GLU A 98 -14.12 -9.40 -14.12
C GLU A 98 -14.45 -9.58 -12.63
N GLN A 99 -13.55 -10.17 -11.85
CA GLN A 99 -13.71 -10.33 -10.41
C GLN A 99 -13.78 -8.97 -9.71
N VAL A 100 -12.98 -8.00 -10.18
CA VAL A 100 -13.03 -6.62 -9.65
C VAL A 100 -14.34 -5.93 -9.99
N ARG A 101 -14.85 -6.09 -11.21
CA ARG A 101 -16.16 -5.52 -11.59
C ARG A 101 -17.28 -6.09 -10.72
N ALA A 102 -17.27 -7.41 -10.48
CA ALA A 102 -18.22 -8.06 -9.58
C ALA A 102 -18.09 -7.53 -8.13
N LEU A 103 -16.87 -7.32 -7.64
CA LEU A 103 -16.61 -6.69 -6.34
C LEU A 103 -17.16 -5.26 -6.31
N ALA A 104 -16.94 -4.50 -7.36
CA ALA A 104 -17.36 -3.11 -7.48
C ALA A 104 -18.90 -2.95 -7.44
N GLU A 105 -19.61 -3.89 -8.03
CA GLU A 105 -21.08 -3.98 -7.96
C GLU A 105 -21.56 -4.37 -6.54
N ALA A 106 -20.86 -5.32 -5.91
CA ALA A 106 -21.22 -5.83 -4.58
C ALA A 106 -20.86 -4.87 -3.43
N ALA A 107 -19.88 -3.97 -3.64
CA ALA A 107 -19.39 -3.02 -2.64
C ALA A 107 -19.47 -1.56 -3.16
N PRO A 108 -20.67 -0.99 -3.30
CA PRO A 108 -20.83 0.37 -3.82
C PRO A 108 -20.26 1.44 -2.89
N GLY A 109 -19.65 2.48 -3.45
CA GLY A 109 -19.26 3.69 -2.72
C GLY A 109 -18.02 3.57 -1.83
N VAL A 110 -17.33 2.42 -1.81
CA VAL A 110 -16.10 2.19 -1.04
C VAL A 110 -14.89 2.09 -1.94
N GLU A 111 -13.71 2.47 -1.44
CA GLU A 111 -12.44 2.26 -2.14
C GLU A 111 -12.11 0.76 -2.23
N LEU A 112 -11.61 0.32 -3.38
CA LEU A 112 -11.30 -1.08 -3.64
C LEU A 112 -9.79 -1.28 -3.78
N VAL A 113 -9.27 -2.34 -3.15
CA VAL A 113 -7.86 -2.74 -3.26
C VAL A 113 -7.80 -4.25 -3.58
N PRO A 114 -7.70 -4.62 -4.86
CA PRO A 114 -7.50 -6.01 -5.26
C PRO A 114 -6.17 -6.57 -4.76
N ASN A 115 -6.16 -7.81 -4.23
CA ASN A 115 -4.94 -8.54 -3.90
C ASN A 115 -4.54 -9.44 -5.07
N VAL A 116 -3.33 -9.23 -5.58
CA VAL A 116 -2.69 -10.06 -6.59
C VAL A 116 -1.77 -11.05 -5.88
N GLU A 117 -2.09 -12.33 -5.99
CA GLU A 117 -1.49 -13.41 -5.19
C GLU A 117 -1.02 -14.61 -6.02
N THR A 118 -1.23 -14.56 -7.35
CA THR A 118 -0.90 -15.62 -8.29
C THR A 118 -0.13 -15.09 -9.50
N ALA A 119 0.55 -15.96 -10.21
CA ALA A 119 1.21 -15.64 -11.47
C ALA A 119 0.21 -15.12 -12.53
N ARG A 120 -1.01 -15.71 -12.56
CA ARG A 120 -2.09 -15.23 -13.44
C ARG A 120 -2.52 -13.82 -13.11
N GLY A 121 -2.77 -13.53 -11.84
CA GLY A 121 -3.12 -12.18 -11.36
C GLY A 121 -2.01 -11.18 -11.66
N LEU A 122 -0.73 -11.57 -11.48
CA LEU A 122 0.41 -10.74 -11.84
C LEU A 122 0.42 -10.36 -13.33
N MET A 123 0.14 -11.33 -14.22
CA MET A 123 0.09 -11.07 -15.66
C MET A 123 -1.07 -10.19 -16.08
N ASN A 124 -2.11 -10.09 -15.25
CA ASN A 124 -3.31 -9.27 -15.48
C ASN A 124 -3.32 -7.97 -14.64
N THR A 125 -2.27 -7.67 -13.89
CA THR A 125 -2.23 -6.54 -12.93
C THR A 125 -2.69 -5.21 -13.55
N PHE A 126 -2.22 -4.87 -14.75
CA PHE A 126 -2.64 -3.64 -15.44
C PHE A 126 -4.14 -3.60 -15.72
N ALA A 127 -4.71 -4.70 -16.23
CA ALA A 127 -6.14 -4.79 -16.53
C ALA A 127 -6.99 -4.77 -15.24
N ILE A 128 -6.55 -5.47 -14.19
CA ILE A 128 -7.16 -5.44 -12.85
C ILE A 128 -7.18 -4.01 -12.31
N ALA A 129 -6.07 -3.29 -12.39
CA ALA A 129 -5.95 -1.92 -11.90
C ALA A 129 -6.87 -0.92 -12.63
N ARG A 130 -7.28 -1.22 -13.85
CA ARG A 130 -8.15 -0.39 -14.69
C ARG A 130 -9.62 -0.82 -14.70
N ALA A 131 -9.97 -1.84 -13.90
CA ALA A 131 -11.30 -2.45 -13.95
C ALA A 131 -12.40 -1.57 -13.32
N ASP A 132 -12.06 -0.71 -12.34
CA ASP A 132 -12.99 0.24 -11.71
C ASP A 132 -12.26 1.52 -11.29
N ALA A 133 -12.95 2.67 -11.34
CA ALA A 133 -12.37 3.98 -11.00
C ALA A 133 -12.07 4.16 -9.50
N ARG A 134 -12.64 3.33 -8.62
CA ARG A 134 -12.40 3.37 -7.17
C ARG A 134 -11.15 2.62 -6.73
N ILE A 135 -10.41 2.05 -7.68
CA ILE A 135 -9.12 1.41 -7.39
C ILE A 135 -8.06 2.51 -7.32
N GLY A 136 -7.66 2.88 -6.10
CA GLY A 136 -6.53 3.78 -5.86
C GLY A 136 -5.19 3.05 -5.72
N ALA A 137 -5.23 1.78 -5.34
CA ALA A 137 -4.06 0.94 -5.13
C ALA A 137 -4.38 -0.55 -5.36
N LEU A 138 -3.34 -1.36 -5.62
CA LEU A 138 -3.38 -2.82 -5.55
C LEU A 138 -2.34 -3.31 -4.53
N LEU A 139 -2.57 -4.51 -3.99
CA LEU A 139 -1.64 -5.17 -3.07
C LEU A 139 -1.11 -6.46 -3.71
N VAL A 140 0.21 -6.69 -3.61
CA VAL A 140 0.82 -7.97 -3.95
C VAL A 140 1.04 -8.77 -2.66
N ALA A 141 0.57 -10.02 -2.60
CA ALA A 141 0.81 -10.91 -1.48
C ALA A 141 2.05 -11.78 -1.71
N SER A 142 2.61 -12.34 -0.65
CA SER A 142 3.86 -13.10 -0.71
C SER A 142 3.65 -14.61 -0.65
N GLU A 143 2.88 -15.09 0.30
CA GLU A 143 2.82 -16.53 0.60
C GLU A 143 2.09 -17.31 -0.49
N ASP A 144 0.91 -16.85 -0.90
CA ASP A 144 0.15 -17.48 -2.01
C ASP A 144 0.92 -17.39 -3.33
N MET A 145 1.58 -16.25 -3.60
CA MET A 145 2.42 -16.08 -4.79
C MET A 145 3.58 -17.09 -4.82
N VAL A 146 4.25 -17.30 -3.69
CA VAL A 146 5.36 -18.26 -3.58
C VAL A 146 4.85 -19.70 -3.74
N ALA A 147 3.68 -20.00 -3.17
CA ALA A 147 3.03 -21.30 -3.35
C ALA A 147 2.65 -21.55 -4.83
N ASP A 148 2.07 -20.55 -5.50
CA ASP A 148 1.70 -20.62 -6.92
C ASP A 148 2.93 -20.78 -7.83
N LEU A 149 4.07 -20.16 -7.48
CA LEU A 149 5.34 -20.30 -8.17
C LEU A 149 6.07 -21.63 -7.87
N GLY A 150 5.58 -22.43 -6.92
CA GLY A 150 6.18 -23.71 -6.53
C GLY A 150 7.54 -23.57 -5.83
N THR A 151 7.75 -22.47 -5.09
CA THR A 151 9.01 -22.19 -4.39
C THR A 151 8.77 -21.92 -2.89
N SER A 152 9.80 -21.53 -2.15
CA SER A 152 9.73 -21.26 -0.72
C SER A 152 10.24 -19.86 -0.40
N ARG A 153 9.69 -19.25 0.66
CA ARG A 153 10.10 -17.92 1.13
C ARG A 153 11.54 -17.94 1.63
N SER A 154 12.31 -16.97 1.18
CA SER A 154 13.64 -16.65 1.69
C SER A 154 13.66 -15.31 2.45
N ARG A 155 14.63 -15.13 3.36
CA ARG A 155 14.80 -13.86 4.07
C ARG A 155 15.23 -12.72 3.15
N GLY A 156 15.92 -13.01 2.07
CA GLY A 156 16.36 -12.06 1.05
C GLY A 156 15.26 -11.69 0.08
N GLY A 157 14.25 -12.55 -0.09
CA GLY A 157 13.09 -12.32 -0.97
C GLY A 157 13.43 -12.38 -2.47
N GLU A 158 14.52 -13.07 -2.82
CA GLU A 158 14.99 -13.22 -4.20
C GLU A 158 13.92 -13.87 -5.08
N GLU A 159 13.18 -14.83 -4.55
CA GLU A 159 12.10 -15.55 -5.23
C GLU A 159 10.95 -14.62 -5.67
N LEU A 160 10.76 -13.49 -4.99
CA LEU A 160 9.72 -12.50 -5.29
C LEU A 160 10.27 -11.23 -5.97
N ALA A 161 11.57 -11.12 -6.20
CA ALA A 161 12.16 -9.87 -6.70
C ALA A 161 11.54 -9.43 -8.03
N TYR A 162 11.42 -10.35 -9.01
CA TYR A 162 10.79 -10.07 -10.29
C TYR A 162 9.28 -9.75 -10.15
N VAL A 163 8.57 -10.53 -9.35
CA VAL A 163 7.13 -10.34 -9.08
C VAL A 163 6.88 -8.91 -8.59
N ARG A 164 7.58 -8.50 -7.55
CA ARG A 164 7.43 -7.18 -6.93
C ARG A 164 7.80 -6.05 -7.90
N GLN A 165 8.87 -6.19 -8.68
CA GLN A 165 9.27 -5.20 -9.69
C GLN A 165 8.23 -5.07 -10.80
N ARG A 166 7.76 -6.20 -11.35
CA ARG A 166 6.75 -6.20 -12.40
C ARG A 166 5.42 -5.63 -11.89
N PHE A 167 4.96 -6.05 -10.72
CA PHE A 167 3.73 -5.54 -10.12
C PHE A 167 3.76 -4.01 -9.96
N LEU A 168 4.87 -3.46 -9.44
CA LEU A 168 5.05 -2.02 -9.32
C LEU A 168 4.99 -1.32 -10.68
N LEU A 169 5.63 -1.86 -11.71
CA LEU A 169 5.64 -1.30 -13.05
C LEU A 169 4.23 -1.26 -13.65
N GLU A 170 3.47 -2.35 -13.52
CA GLU A 170 2.09 -2.48 -14.01
C GLU A 170 1.15 -1.50 -13.30
N CYS A 171 1.23 -1.38 -11.96
CA CYS A 171 0.47 -0.39 -11.20
C CYS A 171 0.79 1.04 -11.63
N ARG A 172 2.07 1.37 -11.82
CA ARG A 172 2.49 2.70 -12.31
C ARG A 172 1.99 3.00 -13.72
N ALA A 173 2.02 2.02 -14.61
CA ALA A 173 1.48 2.15 -15.96
C ALA A 173 -0.04 2.38 -15.95
N ALA A 174 -0.75 1.75 -15.02
CA ALA A 174 -2.18 1.93 -14.82
C ALA A 174 -2.56 3.25 -14.11
N GLY A 175 -1.60 3.95 -13.50
CA GLY A 175 -1.82 5.20 -12.78
C GLY A 175 -2.31 5.02 -11.34
N VAL A 176 -2.12 3.82 -10.74
CA VAL A 176 -2.48 3.51 -9.37
C VAL A 176 -1.25 3.26 -8.50
N GLU A 177 -1.42 3.28 -7.17
CA GLU A 177 -0.35 2.98 -6.24
C GLU A 177 -0.18 1.46 -6.05
N ALA A 178 1.04 1.02 -5.75
CA ALA A 178 1.37 -0.36 -5.43
C ALA A 178 1.64 -0.49 -3.93
N ILE A 179 0.97 -1.45 -3.27
CA ILE A 179 1.25 -1.86 -1.90
C ILE A 179 2.14 -3.10 -1.98
N ASP A 180 3.35 -2.98 -1.44
CA ASP A 180 4.35 -4.04 -1.47
C ASP A 180 3.97 -5.22 -0.56
N ALA A 181 4.48 -6.41 -0.89
CA ALA A 181 4.27 -7.64 -0.15
C ALA A 181 4.80 -7.57 1.30
N PRO A 182 4.21 -8.28 2.26
CA PRO A 182 4.67 -8.28 3.65
C PRO A 182 6.02 -9.00 3.80
N TYR A 183 6.80 -8.58 4.80
CA TYR A 183 7.90 -9.36 5.35
C TYR A 183 7.33 -10.26 6.44
N THR A 184 7.34 -11.56 6.23
CA THR A 184 6.64 -12.54 7.06
C THR A 184 7.49 -13.16 8.17
N PHE A 185 8.77 -12.79 8.26
CA PHE A 185 9.63 -13.17 9.36
C PHE A 185 9.54 -12.15 10.52
N SER A 186 9.81 -12.60 11.77
CA SER A 186 9.61 -11.79 12.98
C SER A 186 10.72 -10.77 13.27
N ASP A 187 11.87 -10.85 12.58
CA ASP A 187 12.99 -9.97 12.89
C ASP A 187 12.83 -8.55 12.30
N ALA A 188 12.85 -7.56 13.16
CA ALA A 188 12.67 -6.16 12.77
C ALA A 188 13.79 -5.61 11.84
N LYS A 189 15.00 -6.19 11.88
CA LYS A 189 16.10 -5.77 10.99
C LYS A 189 15.81 -6.19 9.57
N GLY A 190 15.35 -7.43 9.36
CA GLY A 190 14.91 -7.93 8.07
C GLY A 190 13.75 -7.12 7.52
N ALA A 191 12.73 -6.84 8.33
CA ALA A 191 11.58 -6.02 7.93
C ALA A 191 12.01 -4.61 7.44
N VAL A 192 12.96 -3.98 8.13
CA VAL A 192 13.51 -2.68 7.71
C VAL A 192 14.36 -2.78 6.44
N ALA A 193 15.15 -3.84 6.30
CA ALA A 193 15.97 -4.06 5.10
C ALA A 193 15.09 -4.27 3.86
N ASP A 194 14.06 -5.11 3.98
CA ASP A 194 13.08 -5.38 2.94
C ASP A 194 12.27 -4.12 2.56
N ALA A 195 11.84 -3.33 3.56
CA ALA A 195 11.18 -2.05 3.31
C ALA A 195 12.10 -1.03 2.59
N LYS A 196 13.39 -0.99 2.92
CA LYS A 196 14.37 -0.14 2.22
C LYS A 196 14.57 -0.57 0.78
N TRP A 197 14.62 -1.87 0.53
CA TRP A 197 14.67 -2.42 -0.82
C TRP A 197 13.42 -2.00 -1.62
N ALA A 198 12.23 -2.21 -1.08
CA ALA A 198 10.97 -1.80 -1.71
C ALA A 198 10.93 -0.29 -2.03
N ARG A 199 11.34 0.55 -1.07
CA ARG A 199 11.45 1.99 -1.29
C ARG A 199 12.43 2.34 -2.40
N ALA A 200 13.58 1.67 -2.48
CA ALA A 200 14.57 1.89 -3.54
C ALA A 200 14.03 1.53 -4.92
N MET A 201 13.13 0.54 -5.01
CA MET A 201 12.42 0.19 -6.24
C MET A 201 11.35 1.21 -6.62
N GLY A 202 10.84 2.00 -5.69
CA GLY A 202 9.81 3.02 -5.93
C GLY A 202 8.48 2.80 -5.23
N TYR A 203 8.36 1.76 -4.41
CA TYR A 203 7.20 1.59 -3.54
C TYR A 203 7.08 2.72 -2.51
N ARG A 204 5.86 3.05 -2.12
CA ARG A 204 5.55 4.04 -1.10
C ARG A 204 4.73 3.45 0.05
N MET A 205 4.23 2.26 -0.14
CA MET A 205 3.35 1.54 0.78
C MET A 205 3.80 0.09 0.89
N LYS A 206 3.59 -0.50 2.06
CA LYS A 206 3.93 -1.90 2.33
C LYS A 206 2.92 -2.53 3.28
N SER A 207 2.50 -3.75 2.97
CA SER A 207 1.71 -4.55 3.89
C SER A 207 2.57 -5.16 5.01
N LEU A 208 1.94 -5.43 6.14
CA LEU A 208 2.55 -5.98 7.35
C LEU A 208 1.67 -7.10 7.90
N VAL A 209 2.32 -8.07 8.54
CA VAL A 209 1.67 -9.13 9.33
C VAL A 209 2.09 -9.10 10.81
N ASP A 210 3.14 -8.34 11.15
CA ASP A 210 3.61 -8.15 12.51
C ASP A 210 3.47 -6.66 12.91
N PRO A 211 2.62 -6.34 13.92
CA PRO A 211 2.41 -4.97 14.37
C PRO A 211 3.69 -4.30 14.93
N SER A 212 4.66 -5.08 15.42
CA SER A 212 5.93 -4.53 15.93
C SER A 212 6.77 -3.85 14.85
N HIS A 213 6.58 -4.20 13.58
CA HIS A 213 7.29 -3.62 12.44
C HIS A 213 6.77 -2.22 12.03
N ALA A 214 5.53 -1.86 12.39
CA ALA A 214 4.82 -0.71 11.85
C ALA A 214 5.61 0.61 11.99
N LYS A 215 6.06 0.96 13.19
CA LYS A 215 6.79 2.21 13.42
C LYS A 215 8.11 2.30 12.67
N ALA A 216 8.83 1.18 12.55
CA ALA A 216 10.12 1.13 11.85
C ALA A 216 9.93 1.25 10.33
N VAL A 217 8.95 0.53 9.78
CA VAL A 217 8.61 0.58 8.36
C VAL A 217 8.03 1.93 7.96
N ASN A 218 7.19 2.54 8.79
CA ASN A 218 6.69 3.90 8.58
C ASN A 218 7.85 4.91 8.43
N ARG A 219 8.88 4.82 9.25
CA ARG A 219 10.07 5.69 9.12
C ARG A 219 10.76 5.52 7.76
N VAL A 220 10.84 4.28 7.26
CA VAL A 220 11.40 4.02 5.92
C VAL A 220 10.59 4.71 4.83
N PHE A 221 9.26 4.63 4.85
CA PHE A 221 8.41 5.20 3.81
C PHE A 221 8.05 6.68 4.01
N THR A 222 8.44 7.28 5.14
CA THR A 222 8.24 8.73 5.35
C THR A 222 9.07 9.52 4.33
N PRO A 223 8.46 10.41 3.54
CA PRO A 223 9.19 11.21 2.55
C PRO A 223 10.18 12.18 3.19
N ASP A 224 11.36 12.30 2.61
CA ASP A 224 12.35 13.32 3.01
C ASP A 224 12.02 14.67 2.32
N LEU A 225 11.11 15.42 2.92
CA LEU A 225 10.70 16.74 2.42
C LEU A 225 11.82 17.77 2.52
N ALA A 226 12.73 17.64 3.49
CA ALA A 226 13.87 18.52 3.63
C ALA A 226 14.83 18.38 2.43
N ARG A 227 15.14 17.14 2.05
CA ARG A 227 15.94 16.87 0.85
C ARG A 227 15.22 17.36 -0.43
N ALA A 228 13.92 17.14 -0.54
CA ALA A 228 13.16 17.63 -1.68
C ALA A 228 13.23 19.16 -1.82
N ARG A 229 13.11 19.91 -0.72
CA ARG A 229 13.31 21.37 -0.73
C ARG A 229 14.71 21.77 -1.18
N ARG A 230 15.76 21.08 -0.68
CA ARG A 230 17.15 21.35 -1.10
C ARG A 230 17.34 21.13 -2.60
N ILE A 231 16.76 20.05 -3.15
CA ILE A 231 16.81 19.75 -4.58
C ILE A 231 16.15 20.86 -5.40
N VAL A 232 14.95 21.28 -5.02
CA VAL A 232 14.21 22.34 -5.73
C VAL A 232 15.00 23.65 -5.68
N ALA A 233 15.43 24.09 -4.51
CA ALA A 233 16.17 25.34 -4.34
C ALA A 233 17.49 25.35 -5.14
N ALA A 234 18.27 24.26 -5.08
CA ALA A 234 19.53 24.16 -5.80
C ALA A 234 19.33 24.19 -7.32
N PHE A 235 18.32 23.49 -7.83
CA PHE A 235 18.04 23.45 -9.26
C PHE A 235 17.54 24.80 -9.78
N GLU A 236 16.65 25.48 -9.05
CA GLU A 236 16.16 26.81 -9.42
C GLU A 236 17.27 27.86 -9.40
N LYS A 237 18.18 27.80 -8.42
CA LYS A 237 19.39 28.64 -8.39
C LYS A 237 20.29 28.38 -9.60
N ALA A 238 20.53 27.13 -9.96
CA ALA A 238 21.32 26.77 -11.14
C ALA A 238 20.68 27.31 -12.43
N ARG A 239 19.36 27.15 -12.59
CA ARG A 239 18.61 27.70 -13.76
C ARG A 239 18.70 29.22 -13.84
N ALA A 240 18.60 29.92 -12.73
CA ALA A 240 18.75 31.38 -12.69
C ALA A 240 20.14 31.81 -13.16
N ALA A 241 21.18 30.98 -12.98
CA ALA A 241 22.54 31.16 -13.46
C ALA A 241 22.80 30.57 -14.87
N GLY A 242 21.76 30.22 -15.65
CA GLY A 242 21.89 29.70 -16.98
C GLY A 242 22.38 28.24 -17.07
N LYS A 243 22.34 27.49 -15.96
CA LYS A 243 22.76 26.08 -15.90
C LYS A 243 21.55 25.15 -15.89
N GLU A 244 21.64 24.02 -16.56
CA GLU A 244 20.54 23.02 -16.63
C GLU A 244 20.66 21.90 -15.58
N ARG A 245 21.71 21.94 -14.75
CA ARG A 245 22.03 20.90 -13.76
C ARG A 245 22.46 21.54 -12.44
N ALA A 246 22.18 20.85 -11.34
CA ALA A 246 22.64 21.22 -10.00
C ALA A 246 23.29 20.00 -9.31
N ARG A 247 23.92 20.22 -8.13
CA ARG A 247 24.39 19.14 -7.26
C ARG A 247 23.80 19.32 -5.87
N VAL A 248 23.31 18.21 -5.30
CA VAL A 248 22.80 18.15 -3.92
C VAL A 248 23.29 16.85 -3.29
N ASP A 249 23.93 16.96 -2.13
CA ASP A 249 24.49 15.80 -1.40
C ASP A 249 25.40 14.90 -2.30
N GLY A 250 26.21 15.51 -3.18
CA GLY A 250 27.08 14.82 -4.13
C GLY A 250 26.38 14.29 -5.41
N ALA A 251 25.06 14.21 -5.42
CA ALA A 251 24.28 13.70 -6.57
C ALA A 251 24.04 14.79 -7.62
N LEU A 252 24.10 14.42 -8.89
CA LEU A 252 23.70 15.26 -10.01
C LEU A 252 22.17 15.35 -10.05
N ILE A 253 21.64 16.56 -10.11
CA ILE A 253 20.21 16.84 -10.19
C ILE A 253 19.90 17.34 -11.60
N GLU A 254 19.10 16.57 -12.30
CA GLU A 254 18.54 16.88 -13.62
C GLU A 254 17.04 17.11 -13.55
N VAL A 255 16.43 17.53 -14.66
CA VAL A 255 15.00 17.87 -14.73
C VAL A 255 14.07 16.79 -14.15
N PRO A 256 14.24 15.47 -14.41
CA PRO A 256 13.34 14.47 -13.84
C PRO A 256 13.40 14.41 -12.31
N ILE A 257 14.59 14.56 -11.71
CA ILE A 257 14.78 14.53 -10.26
C ILE A 257 14.16 15.80 -9.62
N TYR A 258 14.38 16.96 -10.24
CA TYR A 258 13.74 18.21 -9.82
C TYR A 258 12.20 18.11 -9.90
N ALA A 259 11.66 17.58 -10.99
CA ALA A 259 10.21 17.41 -11.16
C ALA A 259 9.62 16.45 -10.12
N ALA A 260 10.33 15.37 -9.80
CA ALA A 260 9.92 14.42 -8.74
C ALA A 260 9.92 15.10 -7.36
N ALA A 261 10.95 15.88 -7.03
CA ALA A 261 11.02 16.61 -5.76
C ALA A 261 9.90 17.66 -5.63
N ARG A 262 9.56 18.36 -6.71
CA ARG A 262 8.42 19.29 -6.74
C ARG A 262 7.10 18.59 -6.48
N ARG A 263 6.80 17.52 -7.21
CA ARG A 263 5.57 16.73 -7.01
C ARG A 263 5.45 16.22 -5.58
N LEU A 264 6.58 15.81 -4.98
CA LEU A 264 6.60 15.36 -3.59
C LEU A 264 6.20 16.49 -2.61
N LEU A 265 6.71 17.69 -2.80
CA LEU A 265 6.35 18.84 -1.97
C LEU A 265 4.90 19.27 -2.19
N GLU A 266 4.43 19.28 -3.42
CA GLU A 266 3.03 19.58 -3.78
C GLU A 266 2.06 18.59 -3.12
N SER A 267 2.36 17.28 -3.19
CA SER A 267 1.53 16.23 -2.56
C SER A 267 1.52 16.30 -1.03
N ALA A 268 2.57 16.88 -0.43
CA ALA A 268 2.66 17.11 1.02
C ALA A 268 2.03 18.44 1.47
N GLY A 269 1.31 19.14 0.59
CA GLY A 269 0.75 20.47 0.88
C GLY A 269 1.79 21.56 1.11
N GLN A 270 3.01 21.39 0.62
CA GLN A 270 4.14 22.28 0.75
C GLN A 270 4.68 22.66 -0.63
N PRO A 271 3.91 23.40 -1.43
CA PRO A 271 4.37 23.78 -2.76
C PRO A 271 5.69 24.56 -2.67
N PRO A 272 6.60 24.39 -3.65
CA PRO A 272 7.79 25.21 -3.74
C PRO A 272 7.41 26.69 -3.84
N PRO A 273 8.25 27.61 -3.36
CA PRO A 273 7.98 29.05 -3.47
C PRO A 273 7.71 29.43 -4.93
N PRO A 274 6.78 30.36 -5.19
CA PRO A 274 6.46 30.78 -6.55
C PRO A 274 7.72 31.28 -7.25
N LYS A 275 7.87 30.93 -8.54
CA LYS A 275 8.98 31.44 -9.36
C LYS A 275 9.04 32.96 -9.23
N ARG A 276 10.16 33.51 -8.77
CA ARG A 276 10.38 34.95 -8.83
C ARG A 276 10.24 35.38 -10.29
N ARG A 277 9.19 36.15 -10.60
CA ARG A 277 9.09 36.80 -11.93
C ARG A 277 10.35 37.63 -12.11
N ARG A 278 11.08 37.41 -13.20
CA ARG A 278 12.11 38.34 -13.62
C ARG A 278 11.42 39.72 -13.78
N ARG A 279 11.79 40.67 -12.98
CA ARG A 279 11.54 42.07 -13.34
C ARG A 279 12.37 42.30 -14.61
N GLY A 280 11.71 42.53 -15.71
CA GLY A 280 12.30 43.01 -16.95
C GLY A 280 12.80 44.42 -16.78
#